data_4af9d0b983a30667f3b910eb33440649
#
_entry.id   4af9d0b983a30667f3b910eb33440649
#
_cell.length_a   1.000
_cell.length_b   1.000
_cell.length_c   1.000
_cell.angle_alpha   90.00
_cell.angle_beta   90.00
_cell.angle_gamma   90.00
#
_symmetry.space_group_name_H-M   'P 1'
#
loop_
_entity.id
_entity.type
_entity.pdbx_description
1 polymer ?
#
loop_
_entity_poly.entity_id
_entity_poly.type
_entity_poly.pdbx_seq_one_letter_code
_entity_poly.pdbx_strand_id
1 'polypeptide(L)'
;MRRLALIGALSVCLLGGAPLAAMADEKTEKALEERIKKLEKMVEVLTKHEATEAKEEGKEKEKAAKAGEKPLSVGTTGSGKLIYAKPFVSTPKATVGGYMDFETNFLTDQNLTRSRPTNFEVARFVPFIYGDITDRIKVAAEIEIEHGGPDNVGGGGEIKIEFATIDYLITEPLNFRAGILLTPVGKFNLLHDSPLNDLTDRPLVSRLIIPSTWFQPGMGFYGTLYPSKLSKLDYEIYVTNGFAKSAAVTDAGLRGAGGFTKTDNNNNKGVLGRVAFSPILGIEVAGSFNHAAYTPNADKYINMYAVDWTLQRGPFEVIGEAAWARIDNPSPSFGAVAATGFTNGMAGYYVQGNYHFLPDFLKTWAPKHFTDASTFTAVIRWDNIDTDTDNRTLTATGGNTRELQRLTLGLNFRPIEDTVFKFDYQFNSQLNTNNVSTSVAGESVRINGNGFLFSVATYF
;
A
#
# COMPACT_ATOMS: atom_id res chain seq x y z
N MET A 1 18.77 13.14 -16.20
CA MET A 1 18.93 11.97 -17.10
C MET A 1 20.21 11.16 -16.87
N ARG A 2 21.41 11.76 -16.70
CA ARG A 2 22.64 10.94 -16.50
C ARG A 2 22.76 10.20 -15.16
N ARG A 3 22.13 10.67 -14.08
CA ARG A 3 22.21 10.04 -12.75
C ARG A 3 21.21 8.88 -12.54
N LEU A 4 20.07 8.89 -13.22
CA LEU A 4 19.09 7.80 -13.16
C LEU A 4 19.51 6.54 -13.94
N ALA A 5 20.34 6.71 -14.99
CA ALA A 5 20.88 5.58 -15.75
C ALA A 5 21.87 4.71 -14.92
N LEU A 6 22.47 5.28 -13.88
CA LEU A 6 23.41 4.53 -13.02
C LEU A 6 22.71 3.56 -12.07
N ILE A 7 21.48 3.83 -11.68
CA ILE A 7 20.72 3.00 -10.72
C ILE A 7 20.16 1.76 -11.41
N GLY A 8 19.69 1.89 -12.65
CA GLY A 8 19.33 0.74 -13.46
C GLY A 8 20.50 -0.20 -13.73
N ALA A 9 21.72 0.36 -13.87
CA ALA A 9 22.93 -0.42 -14.11
C ALA A 9 23.41 -1.17 -12.85
N LEU A 10 23.22 -0.62 -11.65
CA LEU A 10 23.61 -1.30 -10.41
C LEU A 10 22.72 -2.51 -10.10
N SER A 11 21.41 -2.44 -10.37
CA SER A 11 20.50 -3.57 -10.21
C SER A 11 20.75 -4.69 -11.22
N VAL A 12 21.19 -4.35 -12.42
CA VAL A 12 21.54 -5.34 -13.47
C VAL A 12 22.91 -5.97 -13.23
N CYS A 13 23.88 -5.27 -12.65
CA CYS A 13 25.21 -5.84 -12.35
C CYS A 13 25.18 -6.89 -11.22
N LEU A 14 24.18 -6.88 -10.33
CA LEU A 14 24.01 -7.94 -9.31
C LEU A 14 23.40 -9.23 -9.88
N LEU A 15 22.84 -9.20 -11.10
CA LEU A 15 22.27 -10.35 -11.78
C LEU A 15 23.23 -11.02 -12.80
N GLY A 16 24.40 -10.44 -13.04
CA GLY A 16 25.33 -10.85 -14.10
C GLY A 16 26.57 -11.62 -13.61
N GLY A 17 26.45 -12.60 -12.73
CA GLY A 17 27.62 -13.35 -12.30
C GLY A 17 27.37 -14.75 -11.77
N ALA A 18 27.56 -15.72 -12.65
CA ALA A 18 27.71 -17.17 -12.45
C ALA A 18 26.44 -18.02 -12.34
N PRO A 19 26.44 -19.21 -12.92
CA PRO A 19 25.32 -20.16 -12.84
C PRO A 19 25.24 -20.72 -11.40
N LEU A 20 24.20 -20.34 -10.68
CA LEU A 20 23.85 -20.89 -9.37
C LEU A 20 23.11 -22.24 -9.55
N ALA A 21 23.76 -23.14 -10.24
CA ALA A 21 23.45 -24.56 -10.16
C ALA A 21 24.51 -25.23 -9.30
N ALA A 22 24.05 -25.96 -8.29
CA ALA A 22 24.81 -26.79 -7.38
C ALA A 22 25.31 -26.11 -6.09
N MET A 23 24.52 -26.29 -5.04
CA MET A 23 24.89 -26.87 -3.73
C MET A 23 23.65 -26.76 -2.80
N ALA A 24 22.57 -27.46 -3.15
CA ALA A 24 21.66 -27.90 -2.10
C ALA A 24 22.36 -29.08 -1.42
N ASP A 25 22.83 -28.86 -0.20
CA ASP A 25 23.32 -29.92 0.65
C ASP A 25 22.21 -30.98 0.79
N GLU A 26 22.53 -32.27 0.63
CA GLU A 26 21.61 -33.41 0.74
C GLU A 26 20.77 -33.34 2.03
N LYS A 27 21.28 -32.67 3.04
CA LYS A 27 20.60 -32.41 4.30
C LYS A 27 19.47 -31.36 4.17
N THR A 28 19.65 -30.38 3.30
CA THR A 28 18.65 -29.34 3.00
C THR A 28 17.53 -29.89 2.12
N GLU A 29 17.87 -30.78 1.20
CA GLU A 29 16.90 -31.45 0.32
C GLU A 29 15.99 -32.39 1.12
N LYS A 30 16.55 -33.22 2.00
CA LYS A 30 15.79 -34.08 2.93
C LYS A 30 14.89 -33.27 3.88
N ALA A 31 15.37 -32.13 4.39
CA ALA A 31 14.58 -31.24 5.25
C ALA A 31 13.41 -30.58 4.49
N LEU A 32 13.60 -30.25 3.22
CA LEU A 32 12.55 -29.76 2.33
C LEU A 32 11.52 -30.84 2.00
N GLU A 33 11.96 -32.06 1.72
CA GLU A 33 11.05 -33.20 1.48
C GLU A 33 10.20 -33.52 2.71
N GLU A 34 10.80 -33.49 3.91
CA GLU A 34 10.03 -33.66 5.16
C GLU A 34 9.01 -32.55 5.39
N ARG A 35 9.35 -31.31 5.08
CA ARG A 35 8.41 -30.18 5.16
C ARG A 35 7.29 -30.29 4.14
N ILE A 36 7.58 -30.67 2.91
CA ILE A 36 6.56 -30.90 1.87
C ILE A 36 5.60 -32.00 2.34
N LYS A 37 6.12 -33.12 2.83
CA LYS A 37 5.31 -34.23 3.35
C LYS A 37 4.43 -33.86 4.56
N LYS A 38 4.93 -32.90 5.38
CA LYS A 38 4.16 -32.37 6.51
C LYS A 38 3.06 -31.40 6.03
N LEU A 39 3.34 -30.60 5.02
CA LEU A 39 2.36 -29.69 4.39
C LEU A 39 1.28 -30.49 3.65
N GLU A 40 1.65 -31.52 2.90
CA GLU A 40 0.70 -32.41 2.22
C GLU A 40 -0.26 -33.08 3.22
N LYS A 41 0.26 -33.57 4.36
CA LYS A 41 -0.58 -34.09 5.45
C LYS A 41 -1.53 -33.04 6.03
N MET A 42 -1.06 -31.81 6.23
CA MET A 42 -1.93 -30.72 6.72
C MET A 42 -3.01 -30.35 5.71
N VAL A 43 -2.68 -30.27 4.43
CA VAL A 43 -3.66 -30.04 3.36
C VAL A 43 -4.69 -31.16 3.32
N GLU A 44 -4.27 -32.43 3.43
CA GLU A 44 -5.20 -33.57 3.47
C GLU A 44 -6.16 -33.53 4.68
N VAL A 45 -5.66 -33.09 5.85
CA VAL A 45 -6.49 -32.92 7.06
C VAL A 45 -7.48 -31.77 6.89
N LEU A 46 -7.04 -30.63 6.35
CA LEU A 46 -7.91 -29.47 6.07
C LEU A 46 -8.98 -29.80 5.05
N THR A 47 -8.62 -30.47 3.95
CA THR A 47 -9.58 -30.89 2.91
C THR A 47 -10.61 -31.87 3.46
N LYS A 48 -10.21 -32.77 4.38
CA LYS A 48 -11.17 -33.68 5.07
C LYS A 48 -12.08 -32.93 6.03
N HIS A 49 -11.57 -31.89 6.70
CA HIS A 49 -12.36 -31.04 7.61
C HIS A 49 -13.41 -30.26 6.84
N GLU A 50 -13.03 -29.59 5.75
CA GLU A 50 -13.95 -28.88 4.85
C GLU A 50 -15.02 -29.80 4.26
N ALA A 51 -14.64 -31.01 3.84
CA ALA A 51 -15.59 -32.00 3.33
C ALA A 51 -16.56 -32.52 4.40
N THR A 52 -16.15 -32.49 5.68
CA THR A 52 -16.99 -32.88 6.80
C THR A 52 -17.97 -31.77 7.17
N GLU A 53 -17.49 -30.51 7.21
CA GLU A 53 -18.33 -29.33 7.44
C GLU A 53 -19.38 -29.15 6.33
N ALA A 54 -19.00 -29.32 5.06
CA ALA A 54 -19.92 -29.27 3.94
C ALA A 54 -21.02 -30.37 4.01
N LYS A 55 -20.68 -31.55 4.55
CA LYS A 55 -21.67 -32.63 4.78
C LYS A 55 -22.59 -32.34 5.96
N GLU A 56 -22.09 -31.68 7.00
CA GLU A 56 -22.90 -31.27 8.15
C GLU A 56 -23.84 -30.13 7.79
N GLU A 57 -23.36 -29.10 7.06
CA GLU A 57 -24.21 -28.05 6.50
C GLU A 57 -25.29 -28.59 5.55
N GLY A 58 -24.94 -29.58 4.73
CA GLY A 58 -25.91 -30.27 3.87
C GLY A 58 -27.01 -30.98 4.65
N LYS A 59 -26.66 -31.63 5.78
CA LYS A 59 -27.62 -32.31 6.66
C LYS A 59 -28.48 -31.33 7.46
N GLU A 60 -27.95 -30.18 7.88
CA GLU A 60 -28.74 -29.14 8.53
C GLU A 60 -29.72 -28.48 7.55
N LYS A 61 -29.30 -28.20 6.32
CA LYS A 61 -30.18 -27.71 5.26
C LYS A 61 -31.29 -28.71 4.91
N GLU A 62 -31.00 -30.01 4.90
CA GLU A 62 -31.98 -31.07 4.68
C GLU A 62 -32.94 -31.24 5.87
N LYS A 63 -32.46 -31.06 7.11
CA LYS A 63 -33.29 -31.05 8.31
C LYS A 63 -34.23 -29.82 8.35
N ALA A 64 -33.73 -28.64 7.99
CA ALA A 64 -34.52 -27.41 7.89
C ALA A 64 -35.61 -27.53 6.80
N ALA A 65 -35.29 -28.15 5.67
CA ALA A 65 -36.25 -28.40 4.59
C ALA A 65 -37.34 -29.41 4.99
N LYS A 66 -37.00 -30.41 5.85
CA LYS A 66 -37.99 -31.40 6.38
C LYS A 66 -38.88 -30.85 7.50
N ALA A 67 -38.45 -29.78 8.19
CA ALA A 67 -39.20 -29.16 9.27
C ALA A 67 -40.39 -28.28 8.80
N GLY A 68 -40.58 -28.13 7.50
CA GLY A 68 -41.73 -27.41 6.96
C GLY A 68 -41.70 -25.89 7.12
N GLU A 69 -40.59 -25.34 7.60
CA GLU A 69 -40.30 -23.92 7.56
C GLU A 69 -39.98 -23.54 6.11
N LYS A 70 -41.03 -23.05 5.39
CA LYS A 70 -40.77 -22.38 4.11
C LYS A 70 -39.78 -21.24 4.39
N PRO A 71 -38.59 -21.23 3.79
CA PRO A 71 -37.73 -20.06 3.88
C PRO A 71 -38.61 -18.88 3.41
N LEU A 72 -38.62 -17.81 4.19
CA LEU A 72 -39.27 -16.55 3.80
C LEU A 72 -38.67 -16.15 2.44
N SER A 73 -39.32 -16.59 1.35
CA SER A 73 -38.92 -16.24 0.01
C SER A 73 -39.24 -14.77 -0.17
N VAL A 74 -38.20 -13.93 -0.10
CA VAL A 74 -38.32 -12.57 -0.58
C VAL A 74 -38.60 -12.67 -2.07
N GLY A 75 -39.78 -12.26 -2.49
CA GLY A 75 -40.19 -12.36 -3.87
C GLY A 75 -39.14 -11.77 -4.81
N THR A 76 -38.84 -12.50 -5.85
CA THR A 76 -37.88 -12.17 -6.90
C THR A 76 -38.32 -10.95 -7.74
N THR A 77 -39.49 -10.45 -7.55
CA THR A 77 -40.02 -9.26 -8.23
C THR A 77 -39.80 -8.05 -7.34
N GLY A 78 -38.88 -7.17 -7.74
CA GLY A 78 -38.42 -5.97 -7.07
C GLY A 78 -39.45 -4.94 -6.59
N SER A 79 -40.59 -5.39 -6.06
CA SER A 79 -41.50 -4.53 -5.36
C SER A 79 -40.87 -4.10 -4.04
N GLY A 80 -40.65 -2.81 -3.87
CA GLY A 80 -39.98 -2.16 -2.74
C GLY A 80 -40.54 -2.43 -1.34
N LYS A 81 -41.47 -3.39 -1.20
CA LYS A 81 -42.12 -3.74 0.08
C LYS A 81 -41.19 -4.43 1.08
N LEU A 82 -40.02 -4.89 0.68
CA LEU A 82 -39.08 -5.61 1.54
C LEU A 82 -37.70 -4.95 1.64
N ILE A 83 -37.57 -3.68 1.28
CA ILE A 83 -36.32 -2.92 1.36
C ILE A 83 -35.69 -3.02 2.75
N TYR A 84 -36.49 -2.96 3.80
CA TYR A 84 -36.02 -3.03 5.18
C TYR A 84 -35.71 -4.46 5.67
N ALA A 85 -36.27 -5.48 5.01
CA ALA A 85 -36.06 -6.88 5.37
C ALA A 85 -34.85 -7.52 4.64
N LYS A 86 -34.39 -6.95 3.52
CA LYS A 86 -33.28 -7.48 2.74
C LYS A 86 -32.02 -7.79 3.56
N PRO A 87 -31.56 -6.94 4.47
CA PRO A 87 -30.38 -7.21 5.27
C PRO A 87 -30.53 -8.44 6.18
N PHE A 88 -31.77 -8.82 6.54
CA PHE A 88 -32.04 -9.89 7.49
C PHE A 88 -32.42 -11.22 6.82
N VAL A 89 -32.78 -11.19 5.55
CA VAL A 89 -33.27 -12.37 4.83
C VAL A 89 -32.21 -13.07 3.98
N SER A 90 -31.24 -12.35 3.51
CA SER A 90 -30.04 -12.91 2.88
C SER A 90 -28.83 -12.33 3.57
N THR A 91 -28.44 -12.88 4.70
CA THR A 91 -27.20 -12.49 5.38
C THR A 91 -26.03 -13.05 4.59
N PRO A 92 -25.36 -12.27 3.73
CA PRO A 92 -24.08 -12.68 3.21
C PRO A 92 -23.15 -12.88 4.40
N LYS A 93 -22.32 -13.90 4.34
CA LYS A 93 -21.24 -14.07 5.33
C LYS A 93 -20.37 -12.82 5.25
N ALA A 94 -20.36 -12.02 6.27
CA ALA A 94 -19.49 -10.87 6.41
C ALA A 94 -18.42 -11.17 7.46
N THR A 95 -17.17 -10.91 7.12
CA THR A 95 -16.04 -10.98 8.04
C THR A 95 -15.59 -9.56 8.33
N VAL A 96 -15.36 -9.27 9.60
CA VAL A 96 -14.79 -8.01 10.05
C VAL A 96 -13.41 -8.31 10.62
N GLY A 97 -12.44 -7.54 10.18
CA GLY A 97 -11.08 -7.51 10.68
C GLY A 97 -10.58 -6.07 10.62
N GLY A 98 -9.30 -5.87 10.70
CA GLY A 98 -8.72 -4.55 10.56
C GLY A 98 -7.34 -4.45 11.17
N TYR A 99 -6.83 -3.23 11.28
CA TYR A 99 -5.61 -2.98 12.01
C TYR A 99 -5.69 -1.71 12.87
N MET A 100 -4.79 -1.63 13.83
CA MET A 100 -4.56 -0.44 14.63
C MET A 100 -3.07 -0.12 14.63
N ASP A 101 -2.76 1.18 14.61
CA ASP A 101 -1.42 1.71 14.63
C ASP A 101 -1.31 2.81 15.70
N PHE A 102 -0.35 2.63 16.60
CA PHE A 102 0.02 3.62 17.62
C PHE A 102 1.42 4.12 17.32
N GLU A 103 1.60 5.43 17.31
CA GLU A 103 2.89 6.06 17.01
C GLU A 103 3.33 7.05 18.09
N THR A 104 4.64 7.22 18.21
CA THR A 104 5.26 8.33 18.91
C THR A 104 6.56 8.74 18.23
N ASN A 105 6.93 10.01 18.35
CA ASN A 105 8.13 10.54 17.72
C ASN A 105 8.94 11.41 18.69
N PHE A 106 10.24 11.37 18.51
CA PHE A 106 11.23 12.15 19.26
C PHE A 106 12.17 12.86 18.26
N LEU A 107 11.59 13.54 17.26
CA LEU A 107 12.34 14.23 16.24
C LEU A 107 12.86 15.57 16.76
N THR A 108 14.13 15.84 16.50
CA THR A 108 14.74 17.14 16.76
C THR A 108 14.72 17.99 15.50
N ASP A 109 14.29 19.25 15.61
CA ASP A 109 14.41 20.21 14.52
C ASP A 109 15.88 20.57 14.32
N GLN A 110 16.40 20.46 13.08
CA GLN A 110 17.79 20.84 12.76
C GLN A 110 18.08 22.32 12.99
N ASN A 111 17.07 23.17 12.99
CA ASN A 111 17.21 24.61 13.22
C ASN A 111 17.20 25.01 14.70
N LEU A 112 17.23 24.06 15.64
CA LEU A 112 17.38 24.26 17.11
C LEU A 112 16.40 25.23 17.79
N THR A 113 15.46 25.83 17.07
CA THR A 113 14.58 26.86 17.60
C THR A 113 13.27 26.35 18.16
N ARG A 114 12.89 25.12 17.84
CA ARG A 114 11.71 24.43 18.43
C ARG A 114 11.93 22.91 18.43
N SER A 115 12.10 22.33 19.63
CA SER A 115 11.80 20.92 19.79
C SER A 115 10.31 20.71 19.44
N ARG A 116 10.03 19.85 18.47
CA ARG A 116 8.65 19.40 18.25
C ARG A 116 8.22 18.65 19.50
N PRO A 117 7.03 18.92 20.06
CA PRO A 117 6.56 18.16 21.20
C PRO A 117 6.51 16.69 20.84
N THR A 118 7.04 15.84 21.70
CA THR A 118 6.80 14.40 21.63
C THR A 118 5.31 14.15 21.72
N ASN A 119 4.79 13.38 20.80
CA ASN A 119 3.37 13.11 20.70
C ASN A 119 3.11 11.60 20.80
N PHE A 120 2.09 11.23 21.55
CA PHE A 120 1.51 9.89 21.54
C PHE A 120 0.19 9.95 20.80
N GLU A 121 0.03 9.11 19.79
CA GLU A 121 -1.21 9.10 19.01
C GLU A 121 -1.61 7.69 18.55
N VAL A 122 -2.91 7.46 18.48
CA VAL A 122 -3.45 6.39 17.63
C VAL A 122 -3.47 6.95 16.23
N ALA A 123 -2.43 6.63 15.47
CA ALA A 123 -2.25 7.17 14.13
C ALA A 123 -3.37 6.68 13.21
N ARG A 124 -3.73 5.37 13.35
CA ARG A 124 -4.77 4.74 12.53
C ARG A 124 -5.54 3.68 13.31
N PHE A 125 -6.86 3.67 13.09
CA PHE A 125 -7.74 2.57 13.40
C PHE A 125 -8.56 2.26 12.15
N VAL A 126 -8.37 1.08 11.57
CA VAL A 126 -8.83 0.77 10.21
C VAL A 126 -9.61 -0.55 10.20
N PRO A 127 -10.94 -0.54 10.34
CA PRO A 127 -11.76 -1.71 10.18
C PRO A 127 -11.91 -2.10 8.70
N PHE A 128 -11.77 -3.40 8.42
CA PHE A 128 -12.04 -4.05 7.15
C PHE A 128 -13.36 -4.80 7.20
N ILE A 129 -14.14 -4.72 6.15
CA ILE A 129 -15.40 -5.44 6.00
C ILE A 129 -15.34 -6.21 4.69
N TYR A 130 -15.40 -7.54 4.77
CA TYR A 130 -15.46 -8.42 3.61
C TYR A 130 -16.80 -9.15 3.60
N GLY A 131 -17.40 -9.28 2.43
CA GLY A 131 -18.68 -9.95 2.26
C GLY A 131 -18.73 -10.84 1.03
N ASP A 132 -19.09 -12.11 1.23
CA ASP A 132 -19.38 -13.05 0.16
C ASP A 132 -20.87 -13.04 -0.16
N ILE A 133 -21.26 -12.25 -1.18
CA ILE A 133 -22.68 -12.19 -1.61
C ILE A 133 -23.05 -13.49 -2.31
N THR A 134 -22.17 -13.96 -3.19
CA THR A 134 -22.20 -15.28 -3.82
C THR A 134 -20.78 -15.78 -4.01
N ASP A 135 -20.60 -16.99 -4.52
CA ASP A 135 -19.26 -17.52 -4.86
C ASP A 135 -18.52 -16.62 -5.86
N ARG A 136 -19.26 -15.84 -6.66
CA ARG A 136 -18.69 -14.96 -7.70
C ARG A 136 -18.79 -13.47 -7.40
N ILE A 137 -19.65 -13.05 -6.49
CA ILE A 137 -19.83 -11.63 -6.14
C ILE A 137 -19.25 -11.42 -4.76
N LYS A 138 -18.19 -10.63 -4.68
CA LYS A 138 -17.51 -10.27 -3.44
C LYS A 138 -17.62 -8.77 -3.20
N VAL A 139 -17.67 -8.40 -1.94
CA VAL A 139 -17.65 -6.99 -1.50
C VAL A 139 -16.53 -6.83 -0.50
N ALA A 140 -15.76 -5.77 -0.63
CA ALA A 140 -14.74 -5.43 0.34
C ALA A 140 -14.73 -3.92 0.59
N ALA A 141 -14.52 -3.52 1.84
CA ALA A 141 -14.41 -2.11 2.21
C ALA A 141 -13.40 -1.92 3.33
N GLU A 142 -12.71 -0.80 3.28
CA GLU A 142 -11.77 -0.33 4.30
C GLU A 142 -12.16 1.09 4.71
N ILE A 143 -12.27 1.30 6.02
CA ILE A 143 -12.65 2.59 6.61
C ILE A 143 -11.49 3.04 7.49
N GLU A 144 -10.73 4.04 7.06
CA GLU A 144 -9.65 4.59 7.85
C GLU A 144 -10.16 5.69 8.79
N ILE A 145 -9.77 5.60 10.05
CA ILE A 145 -9.97 6.62 11.07
C ILE A 145 -8.56 7.06 11.50
N GLU A 146 -8.13 8.24 11.04
CA GLU A 146 -6.82 8.81 11.37
C GLU A 146 -6.90 9.76 12.57
N HIS A 147 -5.83 9.77 13.37
CA HIS A 147 -5.63 10.71 14.50
C HIS A 147 -6.81 10.81 15.46
N GLY A 148 -7.47 9.67 15.74
CA GLY A 148 -8.63 9.60 16.63
C GLY A 148 -9.95 10.06 16.01
N GLY A 149 -9.95 10.35 14.70
CA GLY A 149 -11.14 10.81 13.96
C GLY A 149 -11.35 12.32 14.00
N PRO A 150 -12.37 12.82 13.30
CA PRO A 150 -12.64 14.24 13.21
C PRO A 150 -13.04 14.81 14.57
N ASP A 151 -12.33 15.82 15.01
CA ASP A 151 -12.71 16.64 16.17
C ASP A 151 -12.98 18.08 15.72
N ASN A 152 -13.82 18.78 16.51
CA ASN A 152 -14.16 20.18 16.26
C ASN A 152 -13.11 21.16 16.87
N VAL A 153 -12.01 20.65 17.41
CA VAL A 153 -11.03 21.41 18.19
C VAL A 153 -9.69 21.57 17.46
N GLY A 154 -9.61 21.14 16.20
CA GLY A 154 -8.44 21.37 15.34
C GLY A 154 -7.38 20.26 15.42
N GLY A 155 -7.73 19.06 15.82
CA GLY A 155 -6.82 17.91 15.91
C GLY A 155 -6.38 17.33 14.58
N GLY A 156 -7.04 17.66 13.48
CA GLY A 156 -6.63 17.25 12.13
C GLY A 156 -6.92 15.79 11.78
N GLY A 157 -7.73 15.09 12.59
CA GLY A 157 -8.16 13.73 12.30
C GLY A 157 -9.20 13.67 11.18
N GLU A 158 -9.28 12.55 10.48
CA GLU A 158 -10.26 12.31 9.43
C GLU A 158 -10.84 10.90 9.47
N ILE A 159 -12.01 10.74 8.84
CA ILE A 159 -12.61 9.44 8.53
C ILE A 159 -12.81 9.39 7.03
N LYS A 160 -12.27 8.37 6.39
CA LYS A 160 -12.39 8.15 4.94
C LYS A 160 -12.59 6.69 4.58
N ILE A 161 -13.16 6.45 3.42
CA ILE A 161 -13.21 5.12 2.81
C ILE A 161 -12.02 5.04 1.85
N GLU A 162 -11.05 4.18 2.13
CA GLU A 162 -9.88 3.99 1.28
C GLU A 162 -10.17 3.09 0.10
N PHE A 163 -10.93 2.03 0.31
CA PHE A 163 -11.56 1.32 -0.78
C PHE A 163 -12.96 0.80 -0.39
N ALA A 164 -13.82 0.65 -1.38
CA ALA A 164 -15.11 -0.03 -1.26
C ALA A 164 -15.46 -0.60 -2.63
N THR A 165 -15.29 -1.90 -2.79
CA THR A 165 -15.34 -2.56 -4.09
C THR A 165 -16.41 -3.63 -4.16
N ILE A 166 -16.93 -3.83 -5.36
CA ILE A 166 -17.72 -4.98 -5.77
C ILE A 166 -16.91 -5.70 -6.85
N ASP A 167 -16.57 -6.95 -6.58
CA ASP A 167 -15.87 -7.80 -7.51
C ASP A 167 -16.83 -8.83 -8.10
N TYR A 168 -16.75 -9.03 -9.43
CA TYR A 168 -17.40 -10.12 -10.11
C TYR A 168 -16.34 -11.08 -10.66
N LEU A 169 -16.23 -12.24 -10.03
CA LEU A 169 -15.27 -13.28 -10.38
C LEU A 169 -15.77 -14.05 -11.60
N ILE A 170 -15.08 -13.92 -12.72
CA ILE A 170 -15.41 -14.58 -13.99
C ILE A 170 -14.55 -15.84 -14.14
N THR A 171 -13.24 -15.65 -14.15
CA THR A 171 -12.21 -16.69 -14.20
C THR A 171 -10.96 -16.16 -13.50
N GLU A 172 -10.01 -17.03 -13.20
CA GLU A 172 -8.73 -16.60 -12.58
C GLU A 172 -7.97 -15.55 -13.42
N PRO A 173 -7.86 -15.67 -14.74
CA PRO A 173 -7.21 -14.66 -15.57
C PRO A 173 -8.06 -13.41 -15.86
N LEU A 174 -9.35 -13.38 -15.54
CA LEU A 174 -10.21 -12.25 -15.85
C LEU A 174 -11.31 -12.07 -14.80
N ASN A 175 -11.28 -10.97 -14.06
CA ASN A 175 -12.29 -10.57 -13.11
C ASN A 175 -12.64 -9.10 -13.32
N PHE A 176 -13.85 -8.72 -12.97
CA PHE A 176 -14.30 -7.34 -13.03
C PHE A 176 -14.36 -6.76 -11.61
N ARG A 177 -13.93 -5.52 -11.45
CA ARG A 177 -14.02 -4.74 -10.21
C ARG A 177 -14.58 -3.36 -10.48
N ALA A 178 -15.46 -2.88 -9.59
CA ALA A 178 -15.96 -1.51 -9.59
C ALA A 178 -16.11 -1.00 -8.17
N GLY A 179 -16.00 0.32 -7.99
CA GLY A 179 -16.17 0.97 -6.68
C GLY A 179 -15.15 2.07 -6.43
N ILE A 180 -14.81 2.29 -5.17
CA ILE A 180 -13.65 3.08 -4.76
C ILE A 180 -12.47 2.11 -4.76
N LEU A 181 -11.50 2.35 -5.63
CA LEU A 181 -10.37 1.48 -5.89
C LEU A 181 -9.10 2.08 -5.27
N LEU A 182 -8.32 1.29 -4.54
CA LEU A 182 -6.91 1.63 -4.35
C LEU A 182 -6.24 1.62 -5.72
N THR A 183 -5.56 2.70 -6.07
CA THR A 183 -4.93 2.80 -7.37
C THR A 183 -3.66 1.94 -7.41
N PRO A 184 -3.49 1.04 -8.38
CA PRO A 184 -2.35 0.15 -8.45
C PRO A 184 -1.12 0.83 -9.08
N VAL A 185 -0.81 2.05 -8.63
CA VAL A 185 0.40 2.77 -9.04
C VAL A 185 1.40 2.71 -7.90
N GLY A 186 2.48 1.93 -8.12
CA GLY A 186 3.41 1.55 -7.07
C GLY A 186 2.84 0.46 -6.14
N LYS A 187 3.72 -0.42 -5.66
CA LYS A 187 3.35 -1.51 -4.75
C LYS A 187 2.98 -1.00 -3.36
N PHE A 188 3.69 0.02 -2.89
CA PHE A 188 3.47 0.56 -1.55
C PHE A 188 2.05 1.08 -1.37
N ASN A 189 1.44 1.69 -2.40
CA ASN A 189 0.05 2.15 -2.31
C ASN A 189 -0.94 1.01 -2.08
N LEU A 190 -0.65 -0.20 -2.57
CA LEU A 190 -1.49 -1.38 -2.37
C LEU A 190 -1.25 -2.07 -1.01
N LEU A 191 -0.04 -1.93 -0.44
CA LEU A 191 0.42 -2.62 0.77
C LEU A 191 0.85 -1.61 1.85
N HIS A 192 0.08 -0.54 2.01
CA HIS A 192 0.44 0.57 2.91
C HIS A 192 0.04 0.36 4.37
N ASP A 193 -0.62 -0.73 4.70
CA ASP A 193 -1.05 -1.07 6.07
C ASP A 193 0.14 -1.09 7.02
N SER A 194 0.01 -0.40 8.15
CA SER A 194 1.11 -0.28 9.12
C SER A 194 1.65 -1.62 9.62
N PRO A 195 0.86 -2.68 9.86
CA PRO A 195 1.41 -3.98 10.26
C PRO A 195 2.28 -4.64 9.20
N LEU A 196 2.07 -4.36 7.89
CA LEU A 196 2.89 -4.90 6.80
C LEU A 196 4.23 -4.18 6.67
N ASN A 197 4.31 -2.93 7.12
CA ASN A 197 5.49 -2.10 6.96
C ASN A 197 6.51 -2.34 8.07
N ASP A 198 7.78 -2.40 7.70
CA ASP A 198 8.89 -2.62 8.64
C ASP A 198 9.40 -1.33 9.29
N LEU A 199 9.02 -0.17 8.78
CA LEU A 199 9.37 1.14 9.31
C LEU A 199 8.10 1.95 9.62
N THR A 200 8.18 2.85 10.58
CA THR A 200 7.06 3.68 11.02
C THR A 200 6.60 4.63 9.91
N ASP A 201 7.53 5.38 9.32
CA ASP A 201 7.20 6.30 8.24
C ASP A 201 7.13 5.61 6.88
N ARG A 202 6.16 6.02 6.07
CA ARG A 202 6.03 5.64 4.65
C ARG A 202 7.23 6.16 3.84
N PRO A 203 7.64 5.50 2.74
CA PRO A 203 8.66 6.01 1.82
C PRO A 203 8.29 7.38 1.26
N LEU A 204 9.28 8.26 1.07
CA LEU A 204 9.03 9.61 0.58
C LEU A 204 8.40 9.63 -0.82
N VAL A 205 8.82 8.74 -1.73
CA VAL A 205 8.27 8.64 -3.09
C VAL A 205 6.79 8.27 -3.06
N SER A 206 6.42 7.32 -2.19
CA SER A 206 5.04 6.87 -2.03
C SER A 206 4.17 7.88 -1.28
N ARG A 207 4.76 8.87 -0.65
CA ARG A 207 4.04 9.90 0.10
C ARG A 207 3.86 11.19 -0.69
N LEU A 208 4.85 11.60 -1.48
CA LEU A 208 4.87 12.89 -2.15
C LEU A 208 4.62 12.81 -3.65
N ILE A 209 5.06 11.75 -4.32
CA ILE A 209 4.90 11.56 -5.77
C ILE A 209 3.71 10.66 -6.04
N ILE A 210 3.69 9.44 -5.48
CA ILE A 210 2.50 8.60 -5.47
C ILE A 210 1.72 8.99 -4.21
N PRO A 211 0.56 9.65 -4.31
CA PRO A 211 -0.10 10.25 -3.14
C PRO A 211 -0.78 9.19 -2.26
N SER A 212 -0.03 8.24 -1.70
CA SER A 212 -0.54 7.17 -0.82
C SER A 212 -1.12 7.74 0.49
N THR A 213 -2.35 7.37 0.93
CA THR A 213 -3.18 6.36 0.26
C THR A 213 -3.94 6.97 -0.90
N TRP A 214 -3.64 6.54 -2.09
CA TRP A 214 -4.31 7.04 -3.29
C TRP A 214 -5.40 6.06 -3.74
N PHE A 215 -6.63 6.53 -3.70
CA PHE A 215 -7.81 5.80 -4.11
C PHE A 215 -8.69 6.65 -5.03
N GLN A 216 -9.44 5.99 -5.91
CA GLN A 216 -10.34 6.66 -6.85
C GLN A 216 -11.56 5.81 -7.17
N PRO A 217 -12.75 6.43 -7.38
CA PRO A 217 -13.89 5.71 -7.94
C PRO A 217 -13.61 5.35 -9.40
N GLY A 218 -13.93 4.11 -9.73
CA GLY A 218 -13.66 3.59 -11.06
C GLY A 218 -14.13 2.17 -11.24
N MET A 219 -13.77 1.60 -12.39
CA MET A 219 -14.04 0.20 -12.73
C MET A 219 -13.00 -0.33 -13.70
N GLY A 220 -12.87 -1.64 -13.79
CA GLY A 220 -12.01 -2.29 -14.76
C GLY A 220 -11.85 -3.76 -14.51
N PHE A 221 -10.72 -4.28 -14.95
CA PHE A 221 -10.44 -5.70 -14.93
C PHE A 221 -9.10 -6.01 -14.27
N TYR A 222 -9.04 -7.18 -13.66
CA TYR A 222 -7.82 -7.72 -13.08
C TYR A 222 -7.79 -9.23 -13.22
N GLY A 223 -6.61 -9.81 -13.09
CA GLY A 223 -6.46 -11.25 -13.17
C GLY A 223 -5.04 -11.73 -12.98
N THR A 224 -4.92 -13.05 -12.89
CA THR A 224 -3.65 -13.75 -12.72
C THR A 224 -3.45 -14.73 -13.85
N LEU A 225 -2.24 -14.77 -14.40
CA LEU A 225 -1.79 -15.71 -15.40
C LEU A 225 -0.58 -16.48 -14.85
N TYR A 226 -0.44 -17.74 -15.24
CA TYR A 226 0.71 -18.57 -14.90
C TYR A 226 1.46 -18.97 -16.17
N PRO A 227 2.43 -18.13 -16.62
CA PRO A 227 3.20 -18.43 -17.82
C PRO A 227 3.99 -19.74 -17.73
N SER A 228 4.35 -20.16 -16.50
CA SER A 228 4.96 -21.45 -16.21
C SER A 228 4.53 -21.95 -14.83
N LYS A 229 4.94 -23.18 -14.46
CA LYS A 229 4.67 -23.74 -13.12
C LYS A 229 5.31 -22.94 -11.97
N LEU A 230 6.32 -22.15 -12.26
CA LEU A 230 7.07 -21.36 -11.25
C LEU A 230 6.80 -19.87 -11.33
N SER A 231 6.20 -19.41 -12.44
CA SER A 231 6.02 -17.98 -12.69
C SER A 231 4.56 -17.56 -12.62
N LYS A 232 4.33 -16.36 -12.10
CA LYS A 232 3.03 -15.71 -12.00
C LYS A 232 3.08 -14.32 -12.61
N LEU A 233 2.02 -13.92 -13.29
CA LEU A 233 1.82 -12.58 -13.81
C LEU A 233 0.45 -12.08 -13.36
N ASP A 234 0.44 -11.04 -12.54
CA ASP A 234 -0.77 -10.33 -12.11
C ASP A 234 -0.91 -9.06 -12.96
N TYR A 235 -2.14 -8.71 -13.31
CA TYR A 235 -2.43 -7.44 -13.96
C TYR A 235 -3.70 -6.81 -13.41
N GLU A 236 -3.71 -5.48 -13.44
CA GLU A 236 -4.87 -4.64 -13.12
C GLU A 236 -4.93 -3.48 -14.12
N ILE A 237 -6.11 -3.18 -14.64
CA ILE A 237 -6.35 -2.03 -15.51
C ILE A 237 -7.71 -1.42 -15.19
N TYR A 238 -7.73 -0.14 -14.91
CA TYR A 238 -8.93 0.58 -14.47
C TYR A 238 -9.11 1.90 -15.20
N VAL A 239 -10.38 2.29 -15.32
CA VAL A 239 -10.82 3.63 -15.71
C VAL A 239 -11.38 4.31 -14.48
N THR A 240 -10.88 5.52 -14.18
CA THR A 240 -11.20 6.28 -12.96
C THR A 240 -11.52 7.73 -13.26
N ASN A 241 -11.97 8.48 -12.25
CA ASN A 241 -12.22 9.91 -12.39
C ASN A 241 -10.94 10.76 -12.61
N GLY A 242 -9.76 10.26 -12.20
CA GLY A 242 -8.52 11.03 -12.30
C GLY A 242 -8.34 12.03 -11.13
N PHE A 243 -7.43 12.96 -11.32
CA PHE A 243 -7.15 14.00 -10.33
C PHE A 243 -8.16 15.16 -10.45
N ALA A 244 -8.88 15.48 -9.38
CA ALA A 244 -9.95 16.47 -9.42
C ALA A 244 -9.61 17.82 -8.75
N LYS A 245 -8.50 17.94 -8.02
CA LYS A 245 -8.08 19.19 -7.36
C LYS A 245 -6.86 19.79 -8.06
N SER A 246 -7.06 20.45 -9.17
CA SER A 246 -5.99 21.10 -9.92
C SER A 246 -5.14 22.07 -9.07
N ALA A 247 -5.75 22.77 -8.13
CA ALA A 247 -5.05 23.69 -7.23
C ALA A 247 -4.10 23.00 -6.22
N ALA A 248 -4.24 21.69 -6.03
CA ALA A 248 -3.38 20.91 -5.13
C ALA A 248 -2.22 20.21 -5.88
N VAL A 249 -2.10 20.40 -7.20
CA VAL A 249 -0.95 19.95 -8.00
C VAL A 249 0.13 21.01 -7.90
N THR A 250 1.10 20.78 -7.02
CA THR A 250 2.16 21.74 -6.71
C THR A 250 3.52 21.09 -6.67
N ASP A 251 4.57 21.88 -6.67
CA ASP A 251 5.97 21.42 -6.46
C ASP A 251 6.23 20.83 -5.06
N ALA A 252 5.25 20.91 -4.15
CA ALA A 252 5.31 20.22 -2.85
C ALA A 252 4.89 18.74 -2.94
N GLY A 253 4.45 18.27 -4.11
CA GLY A 253 4.01 16.91 -4.35
C GLY A 253 2.53 16.80 -4.74
N LEU A 254 2.08 15.58 -5.02
CA LEU A 254 0.73 15.29 -5.51
C LEU A 254 -0.24 14.84 -4.41
N ARG A 255 0.20 14.75 -3.14
CA ARG A 255 -0.63 14.21 -2.05
C ARG A 255 -1.99 14.92 -1.91
N GLY A 256 -1.99 16.23 -2.00
CA GLY A 256 -3.24 17.01 -1.93
C GLY A 256 -4.17 16.87 -3.13
N ALA A 257 -3.66 16.35 -4.26
CA ALA A 257 -4.41 16.19 -5.50
C ALA A 257 -5.09 14.83 -5.65
N GLY A 258 -4.68 13.84 -4.83
CA GLY A 258 -5.26 12.48 -4.80
C GLY A 258 -6.55 12.39 -3.98
N GLY A 259 -7.26 11.29 -4.11
CA GLY A 259 -8.31 10.89 -3.19
C GLY A 259 -9.65 11.61 -3.31
N PHE A 260 -10.43 11.32 -4.36
CA PHE A 260 -11.81 11.83 -4.48
C PHE A 260 -12.81 10.73 -4.75
N THR A 261 -13.82 10.65 -3.88
CA THR A 261 -14.86 9.64 -3.97
C THR A 261 -16.12 10.11 -4.71
N LYS A 262 -16.34 11.41 -4.83
CA LYS A 262 -17.61 11.92 -5.34
C LYS A 262 -17.47 12.90 -6.50
N THR A 263 -16.49 13.78 -6.45
CA THR A 263 -16.45 14.94 -7.35
C THR A 263 -15.42 14.70 -8.45
N ASP A 264 -15.87 14.79 -9.68
CA ASP A 264 -15.04 14.93 -10.86
C ASP A 264 -15.10 16.39 -11.34
N ASN A 265 -13.99 16.99 -11.71
CA ASN A 265 -13.92 18.36 -12.18
C ASN A 265 -14.04 18.50 -13.69
N ASN A 266 -14.06 17.38 -14.41
CA ASN A 266 -14.15 17.34 -15.88
C ASN A 266 -14.81 16.03 -16.36
N ASN A 267 -15.05 15.93 -17.67
CA ASN A 267 -15.64 14.73 -18.28
C ASN A 267 -14.60 13.71 -18.77
N ASN A 268 -13.31 14.00 -18.63
CA ASN A 268 -12.24 13.09 -19.02
C ASN A 268 -12.03 12.06 -17.93
N LYS A 269 -11.88 10.79 -18.32
CA LYS A 269 -11.57 9.70 -17.39
C LYS A 269 -10.11 9.32 -17.52
N GLY A 270 -9.48 9.11 -16.36
CA GLY A 270 -8.13 8.58 -16.31
C GLY A 270 -8.08 7.08 -16.56
N VAL A 271 -6.97 6.63 -17.11
CA VAL A 271 -6.64 5.20 -17.25
C VAL A 271 -5.40 4.91 -16.44
N LEU A 272 -5.44 3.88 -15.65
CA LEU A 272 -4.30 3.44 -14.84
C LEU A 272 -4.23 1.92 -14.81
N GLY A 273 -3.04 1.40 -14.55
CA GLY A 273 -2.84 -0.03 -14.48
C GLY A 273 -1.47 -0.44 -13.96
N ARG A 274 -1.36 -1.72 -13.61
CA ARG A 274 -0.15 -2.36 -13.11
C ARG A 274 -0.01 -3.75 -13.70
N VAL A 275 1.21 -4.16 -13.99
CA VAL A 275 1.58 -5.54 -14.34
C VAL A 275 2.73 -5.94 -13.43
N ALA A 276 2.54 -7.02 -12.68
CA ALA A 276 3.55 -7.61 -11.79
C ALA A 276 3.93 -8.99 -12.30
N PHE A 277 5.21 -9.24 -12.42
CA PHE A 277 5.75 -10.52 -12.86
C PHE A 277 6.66 -11.12 -11.78
N SER A 278 6.29 -12.31 -11.35
CA SER A 278 7.08 -13.14 -10.44
C SER A 278 7.62 -14.34 -11.21
N PRO A 279 8.88 -14.32 -11.66
CA PRO A 279 9.48 -15.44 -12.39
C PRO A 279 9.62 -16.70 -11.54
N ILE A 280 9.90 -16.52 -10.26
CA ILE A 280 10.03 -17.57 -9.23
C ILE A 280 9.62 -17.00 -7.88
N LEU A 281 9.35 -17.86 -6.91
CA LEU A 281 9.05 -17.44 -5.54
C LEU A 281 10.19 -16.59 -4.96
N GLY A 282 9.82 -15.48 -4.32
CA GLY A 282 10.73 -14.52 -3.71
C GLY A 282 11.27 -13.45 -4.65
N ILE A 283 10.90 -13.47 -5.94
CA ILE A 283 11.25 -12.41 -6.89
C ILE A 283 9.98 -11.88 -7.54
N GLU A 284 9.75 -10.58 -7.44
CA GLU A 284 8.69 -9.85 -8.14
C GLU A 284 9.23 -8.54 -8.68
N VAL A 285 8.90 -8.21 -9.91
CA VAL A 285 9.13 -6.89 -10.51
C VAL A 285 7.83 -6.44 -11.18
N ALA A 286 7.45 -5.20 -10.96
CA ALA A 286 6.25 -4.66 -11.58
C ALA A 286 6.46 -3.29 -12.19
N GLY A 287 5.61 -2.98 -13.16
CA GLY A 287 5.48 -1.65 -13.74
C GLY A 287 4.03 -1.18 -13.66
N SER A 288 3.84 0.10 -13.40
CA SER A 288 2.53 0.73 -13.31
C SER A 288 2.51 2.10 -13.97
N PHE A 289 1.32 2.53 -14.35
CA PHE A 289 1.12 3.83 -14.98
C PHE A 289 -0.22 4.46 -14.59
N ASN A 290 -0.29 5.78 -14.71
CA ASN A 290 -1.52 6.56 -14.69
C ASN A 290 -1.46 7.64 -15.78
N HIS A 291 -2.56 7.81 -16.49
CA HIS A 291 -2.79 8.89 -17.45
C HIS A 291 -4.14 9.51 -17.17
N ALA A 292 -4.18 10.73 -16.68
CA ALA A 292 -5.42 11.41 -16.31
C ALA A 292 -5.33 12.93 -16.51
N ALA A 293 -6.39 13.51 -17.03
CA ALA A 293 -6.55 14.97 -17.02
C ALA A 293 -6.84 15.46 -15.60
N TYR A 294 -6.30 16.62 -15.24
CA TYR A 294 -6.47 17.19 -13.90
C TYR A 294 -7.12 18.57 -13.87
N THR A 295 -7.29 19.19 -15.03
CA THR A 295 -7.93 20.50 -15.18
C THR A 295 -9.41 20.37 -15.54
N PRO A 296 -10.27 21.34 -15.19
CA PRO A 296 -11.69 21.33 -15.55
C PRO A 296 -11.97 21.26 -17.04
N ASN A 297 -11.06 21.83 -17.87
CA ASN A 297 -11.20 21.78 -19.32
C ASN A 297 -10.69 20.47 -19.93
N ALA A 298 -10.14 19.56 -19.12
CA ALA A 298 -9.53 18.30 -19.55
C ALA A 298 -8.43 18.47 -20.60
N ASP A 299 -7.71 19.60 -20.57
CA ASP A 299 -6.67 19.98 -21.54
C ASP A 299 -5.24 19.79 -21.01
N LYS A 300 -5.09 19.44 -19.71
CA LYS A 300 -3.82 19.22 -19.05
C LYS A 300 -3.82 17.90 -18.30
N TYR A 301 -2.71 17.18 -18.38
CA TYR A 301 -2.59 15.80 -17.94
C TYR A 301 -1.50 15.62 -16.91
N ILE A 302 -1.71 14.65 -16.03
CA ILE A 302 -0.68 14.04 -15.19
C ILE A 302 -0.42 12.64 -15.71
N ASN A 303 0.82 12.40 -16.15
CA ASN A 303 1.31 11.08 -16.55
C ASN A 303 2.26 10.59 -15.47
N MET A 304 1.90 9.53 -14.79
CA MET A 304 2.71 8.92 -13.74
C MET A 304 3.13 7.51 -14.18
N TYR A 305 4.36 7.16 -13.87
CA TYR A 305 4.92 5.82 -14.09
C TYR A 305 5.64 5.40 -12.83
N ALA A 306 5.53 4.13 -12.47
CA ALA A 306 6.30 3.57 -11.38
C ALA A 306 6.81 2.17 -11.72
N VAL A 307 7.92 1.81 -11.09
CA VAL A 307 8.50 0.47 -11.12
C VAL A 307 8.76 0.08 -9.68
N ASP A 308 8.35 -1.11 -9.30
CA ASP A 308 8.58 -1.67 -7.97
C ASP A 308 9.21 -3.06 -8.06
N TRP A 309 9.88 -3.47 -6.99
CA TRP A 309 10.53 -4.78 -6.92
C TRP A 309 10.56 -5.33 -5.50
N THR A 310 10.54 -6.66 -5.42
CA THR A 310 10.78 -7.43 -4.20
C THR A 310 11.73 -8.57 -4.55
N LEU A 311 12.81 -8.68 -3.81
CA LEU A 311 13.82 -9.75 -3.93
C LEU A 311 14.02 -10.34 -2.54
N GLN A 312 13.52 -11.55 -2.32
CA GLN A 312 13.66 -12.24 -1.04
C GLN A 312 14.39 -13.56 -1.22
N ARG A 313 15.43 -13.78 -0.41
CA ARG A 313 16.18 -15.03 -0.39
C ARG A 313 16.65 -15.35 1.02
N GLY A 314 16.09 -16.41 1.59
CA GLY A 314 16.37 -16.77 2.99
C GLY A 314 16.00 -15.62 3.92
N PRO A 315 16.91 -15.19 4.81
CA PRO A 315 16.65 -14.13 5.76
C PRO A 315 16.81 -12.72 5.16
N PHE A 316 17.23 -12.58 3.92
CA PHE A 316 17.45 -11.30 3.26
C PHE A 316 16.31 -10.94 2.33
N GLU A 317 15.87 -9.70 2.42
CA GLU A 317 14.89 -9.10 1.53
C GLU A 317 15.35 -7.73 1.07
N VAL A 318 15.16 -7.43 -0.21
CA VAL A 318 15.36 -6.10 -0.79
C VAL A 318 14.08 -5.69 -1.50
N ILE A 319 13.48 -4.61 -1.05
CA ILE A 319 12.30 -4.01 -1.66
C ILE A 319 12.59 -2.59 -2.11
N GLY A 320 11.84 -2.11 -3.08
CA GLY A 320 11.96 -0.73 -3.52
C GLY A 320 10.91 -0.34 -4.54
N GLU A 321 10.84 0.97 -4.75
CA GLU A 321 9.92 1.58 -5.70
C GLU A 321 10.55 2.85 -6.26
N ALA A 322 10.36 3.09 -7.55
CA ALA A 322 10.75 4.33 -8.21
C ALA A 322 9.57 4.87 -9.00
N ALA A 323 9.31 6.17 -8.91
CA ALA A 323 8.21 6.82 -9.60
C ALA A 323 8.63 8.11 -10.30
N TRP A 324 7.95 8.38 -11.39
CA TRP A 324 8.10 9.60 -12.21
C TRP A 324 6.73 10.15 -12.52
N ALA A 325 6.54 11.47 -12.33
CA ALA A 325 5.37 12.18 -12.78
C ALA A 325 5.76 13.26 -13.80
N ARG A 326 5.03 13.32 -14.90
CA ARG A 326 5.07 14.41 -15.87
C ARG A 326 3.75 15.14 -15.83
N ILE A 327 3.80 16.46 -15.64
CA ILE A 327 2.64 17.28 -15.35
C ILE A 327 2.60 18.39 -16.40
N ASP A 328 1.53 18.46 -17.18
CA ASP A 328 1.32 19.56 -18.11
C ASP A 328 1.06 20.85 -17.35
N ASN A 329 1.70 21.94 -17.77
CA ASN A 329 1.54 23.22 -17.12
C ASN A 329 0.10 23.77 -17.29
N PRO A 330 -0.60 24.20 -16.23
CA PRO A 330 -1.89 24.86 -16.39
C PRO A 330 -1.72 26.15 -17.17
N SER A 331 -2.74 26.50 -17.96
CA SER A 331 -2.78 27.78 -18.68
C SER A 331 -2.75 28.96 -17.70
N PRO A 332 -2.11 30.09 -18.03
CA PRO A 332 -2.06 31.30 -17.18
C PRO A 332 -3.43 31.86 -16.74
N SER A 333 -4.49 31.48 -17.43
CA SER A 333 -5.88 31.84 -17.09
C SER A 333 -6.48 31.07 -15.91
N PHE A 334 -5.76 30.08 -15.36
CA PHE A 334 -6.21 29.27 -14.25
C PHE A 334 -5.80 29.89 -12.90
N GLY A 335 -6.52 30.95 -12.45
CA GLY A 335 -6.42 31.54 -11.11
C GLY A 335 -4.99 31.76 -10.59
N ALA A 336 -4.83 32.48 -9.52
CA ALA A 336 -3.55 32.91 -8.93
C ALA A 336 -2.53 31.78 -8.57
N VAL A 337 -2.77 30.51 -8.90
CA VAL A 337 -1.85 29.39 -8.73
C VAL A 337 -0.74 29.37 -9.81
N ALA A 338 -0.86 30.17 -10.84
CA ALA A 338 -0.02 30.07 -12.04
C ALA A 338 1.41 30.62 -11.93
N ALA A 339 1.82 31.21 -10.83
CA ALA A 339 3.09 31.92 -10.79
C ALA A 339 4.13 31.40 -9.79
N THR A 340 3.74 30.67 -8.76
CA THR A 340 4.69 30.20 -7.74
C THR A 340 4.28 28.80 -7.24
N GLY A 341 5.21 27.84 -7.28
CA GLY A 341 4.99 26.51 -6.70
C GLY A 341 4.41 25.48 -7.66
N PHE A 342 4.59 25.63 -8.97
CA PHE A 342 4.21 24.65 -9.98
C PHE A 342 5.43 23.93 -10.57
N THR A 343 5.31 22.63 -10.77
CA THR A 343 6.33 21.79 -11.41
C THR A 343 5.80 21.08 -12.66
N ASN A 344 6.67 20.79 -13.62
CA ASN A 344 6.35 19.92 -14.77
C ASN A 344 6.81 18.47 -14.57
N GLY A 345 7.60 18.22 -13.56
CA GLY A 345 8.14 16.89 -13.34
C GLY A 345 8.54 16.60 -11.91
N MET A 346 8.30 15.38 -11.52
CA MET A 346 8.74 14.83 -10.23
C MET A 346 9.41 13.48 -10.48
N ALA A 347 10.39 13.13 -9.66
CA ALA A 347 11.05 11.83 -9.70
C ALA A 347 11.54 11.44 -8.31
N GLY A 348 11.49 10.15 -8.00
CA GLY A 348 12.02 9.67 -6.75
C GLY A 348 12.02 8.16 -6.65
N TYR A 349 12.70 7.68 -5.63
CA TYR A 349 12.78 6.25 -5.35
C TYR A 349 13.11 5.99 -3.89
N TYR A 350 12.84 4.77 -3.44
CA TYR A 350 13.47 4.21 -2.26
C TYR A 350 14.01 2.82 -2.54
N VAL A 351 14.98 2.43 -1.73
CA VAL A 351 15.50 1.06 -1.64
C VAL A 351 15.58 0.71 -0.17
N GLN A 352 15.03 -0.42 0.21
CA GLN A 352 15.01 -0.93 1.58
C GLN A 352 15.61 -2.33 1.60
N GLY A 353 16.55 -2.57 2.52
CA GLY A 353 17.11 -3.87 2.81
C GLY A 353 16.66 -4.34 4.19
N ASN A 354 16.20 -5.58 4.26
CA ASN A 354 15.73 -6.24 5.47
C ASN A 354 16.57 -7.49 5.75
N TYR A 355 16.89 -7.69 7.02
CA TYR A 355 17.50 -8.91 7.51
C TYR A 355 16.67 -9.49 8.65
N HIS A 356 16.05 -10.64 8.40
CA HIS A 356 15.16 -11.32 9.34
C HIS A 356 15.95 -12.33 10.18
N PHE A 357 15.81 -12.28 11.50
CA PHE A 357 16.54 -13.17 12.40
C PHE A 357 15.80 -13.35 13.72
N LEU A 358 16.10 -14.45 14.39
CA LEU A 358 15.72 -14.68 15.79
C LEU A 358 16.85 -15.38 16.50
N PRO A 359 17.54 -14.73 17.44
CA PRO A 359 18.63 -15.36 18.21
C PRO A 359 18.10 -16.53 19.03
N ASP A 360 18.70 -17.72 18.89
CA ASP A 360 18.23 -18.96 19.54
C ASP A 360 18.24 -18.87 21.08
N PHE A 361 19.17 -18.08 21.64
CA PHE A 361 19.24 -17.92 23.10
C PHE A 361 17.96 -17.25 23.67
N LEU A 362 17.25 -16.43 22.91
CA LEU A 362 16.01 -15.79 23.36
C LEU A 362 14.89 -16.82 23.56
N LYS A 363 14.81 -17.83 22.70
CA LYS A 363 13.86 -18.93 22.83
C LYS A 363 14.10 -19.74 24.10
N THR A 364 15.38 -19.87 24.51
CA THR A 364 15.75 -20.55 25.74
C THR A 364 15.49 -19.68 26.97
N TRP A 365 15.82 -18.38 26.89
CA TRP A 365 15.70 -17.45 27.99
C TRP A 365 14.22 -17.11 28.33
N ALA A 366 13.39 -16.87 27.31
CA ALA A 366 12.00 -16.48 27.50
C ALA A 366 11.07 -17.16 26.46
N PRO A 367 10.88 -18.49 26.56
CA PRO A 367 10.19 -19.29 25.54
C PRO A 367 8.70 -18.95 25.36
N LYS A 368 8.10 -18.26 26.31
CA LYS A 368 6.70 -17.78 26.20
C LYS A 368 6.57 -16.52 25.33
N HIS A 369 7.66 -15.78 25.18
CA HIS A 369 7.68 -14.50 24.46
C HIS A 369 8.40 -14.59 23.11
N PHE A 370 9.34 -15.52 22.96
CA PHE A 370 10.08 -15.74 21.72
C PHE A 370 9.84 -17.18 21.23
N THR A 371 8.91 -17.29 20.32
CA THR A 371 8.48 -18.57 19.72
C THR A 371 9.07 -18.72 18.32
N ASP A 372 8.80 -19.84 17.65
CA ASP A 372 9.19 -20.02 16.24
C ASP A 372 8.46 -19.06 15.29
N ALA A 373 7.34 -18.47 15.72
CA ALA A 373 6.62 -17.44 14.98
C ALA A 373 7.21 -16.04 15.17
N SER A 374 8.11 -15.86 16.14
CA SER A 374 8.69 -14.55 16.44
C SER A 374 9.85 -14.23 15.50
N THR A 375 10.00 -12.97 15.12
CA THR A 375 11.05 -12.50 14.22
C THR A 375 11.50 -11.10 14.59
N PHE A 376 12.80 -10.85 14.59
CA PHE A 376 13.39 -9.53 14.50
C PHE A 376 13.73 -9.22 13.05
N THR A 377 13.59 -7.95 12.65
CA THR A 377 14.04 -7.48 11.34
C THR A 377 14.91 -6.24 11.52
N ALA A 378 16.16 -6.33 11.10
CA ALA A 378 17.01 -5.16 10.94
C ALA A 378 16.76 -4.55 9.57
N VAL A 379 16.52 -3.25 9.53
CA VAL A 379 16.07 -2.53 8.33
C VAL A 379 16.99 -1.36 8.04
N ILE A 380 17.33 -1.18 6.77
CA ILE A 380 17.95 0.01 6.25
C ILE A 380 17.18 0.49 5.02
N ARG A 381 16.75 1.76 4.99
CA ARG A 381 16.08 2.36 3.85
C ARG A 381 16.73 3.68 3.45
N TRP A 382 16.97 3.81 2.16
CA TRP A 382 17.37 5.05 1.54
C TRP A 382 16.26 5.56 0.63
N ASP A 383 15.83 6.80 0.88
CA ASP A 383 14.85 7.52 0.07
C ASP A 383 15.56 8.71 -0.60
N ASN A 384 15.26 8.94 -1.89
CA ASN A 384 15.66 10.15 -2.60
C ASN A 384 14.51 10.59 -3.51
N ILE A 385 14.08 11.83 -3.38
CA ILE A 385 13.03 12.40 -4.23
C ILE A 385 13.38 13.82 -4.65
N ASP A 386 12.87 14.19 -5.81
CA ASP A 386 12.82 15.57 -6.30
C ASP A 386 11.41 15.84 -6.84
N THR A 387 10.71 16.76 -6.19
CA THR A 387 9.34 17.14 -6.59
C THR A 387 9.30 18.34 -7.54
N ASP A 388 10.45 18.84 -8.01
CA ASP A 388 10.58 19.88 -9.02
C ASP A 388 11.82 19.67 -9.91
N THR A 389 11.80 18.60 -10.72
CA THR A 389 12.93 18.21 -11.58
C THR A 389 13.32 19.25 -12.63
N ASP A 390 12.46 20.22 -12.91
CA ASP A 390 12.68 21.29 -13.86
C ASP A 390 13.26 22.57 -13.22
N ASN A 391 13.44 22.57 -11.90
CA ASN A 391 13.94 23.69 -11.09
C ASN A 391 13.18 25.00 -11.35
N ARG A 392 11.87 24.92 -11.55
CA ARG A 392 11.03 26.10 -11.84
C ARG A 392 10.79 26.98 -10.63
N THR A 393 10.78 26.39 -9.46
CA THR A 393 10.70 27.12 -8.19
C THR A 393 12.09 27.62 -7.81
N LEU A 394 12.67 28.47 -8.65
CA LEU A 394 13.92 29.15 -8.31
C LEU A 394 13.61 30.14 -7.19
N THR A 395 14.09 29.87 -6.00
CA THR A 395 14.20 30.91 -4.97
C THR A 395 15.21 31.98 -5.43
N ALA A 396 15.06 33.20 -4.97
CA ALA A 396 15.98 34.31 -5.29
C ALA A 396 17.47 34.03 -5.00
N THR A 397 17.77 32.90 -4.40
CA THR A 397 19.10 32.40 -4.03
C THR A 397 19.61 31.21 -4.86
N GLY A 398 18.82 30.74 -5.84
CA GLY A 398 19.36 29.82 -6.88
C GLY A 398 19.53 28.35 -6.49
N GLY A 399 18.83 27.84 -5.48
CA GLY A 399 18.92 26.42 -5.07
C GLY A 399 17.64 25.62 -5.40
N ASN A 400 17.79 24.35 -5.76
CA ASN A 400 16.68 23.39 -5.80
C ASN A 400 16.27 23.01 -4.37
N THR A 401 15.13 23.53 -3.90
CA THR A 401 14.64 23.34 -2.52
C THR A 401 13.73 22.12 -2.39
N ARG A 402 13.53 21.35 -3.46
CA ARG A 402 12.57 20.24 -3.53
C ARG A 402 13.22 18.86 -3.58
N GLU A 403 14.55 18.79 -3.56
CA GLU A 403 15.27 17.51 -3.45
C GLU A 403 15.42 17.13 -1.98
N LEU A 404 14.89 15.97 -1.62
CA LEU A 404 14.88 15.42 -0.25
C LEU A 404 15.52 14.04 -0.23
N GLN A 405 16.32 13.80 0.80
CA GLN A 405 16.96 12.51 1.05
C GLN A 405 16.69 12.10 2.49
N ARG A 406 16.50 10.78 2.68
CA ARG A 406 16.33 10.20 4.00
C ARG A 406 17.06 8.86 4.08
N LEU A 407 17.87 8.70 5.10
CA LEU A 407 18.34 7.40 5.55
C LEU A 407 17.56 7.01 6.80
N THR A 408 16.92 5.86 6.79
CA THR A 408 16.26 5.29 7.95
C THR A 408 16.93 3.99 8.35
N LEU A 409 17.26 3.87 9.62
CA LEU A 409 17.73 2.63 10.25
C LEU A 409 16.64 2.16 11.19
N GLY A 410 16.22 0.91 11.07
CA GLY A 410 15.14 0.34 11.86
C GLY A 410 15.51 -1.01 12.48
N LEU A 411 14.89 -1.29 13.61
CA LEU A 411 14.83 -2.61 14.21
C LEU A 411 13.39 -2.85 14.60
N ASN A 412 12.77 -3.87 14.03
CA ASN A 412 11.45 -4.26 14.47
C ASN A 412 11.44 -5.64 15.13
N PHE A 413 10.41 -5.86 15.92
CA PHE A 413 10.13 -7.13 16.55
C PHE A 413 8.69 -7.53 16.27
N ARG A 414 8.52 -8.70 15.66
CA ARG A 414 7.23 -9.34 15.46
C ARG A 414 7.13 -10.53 16.42
N PRO A 415 6.35 -10.43 17.51
CA PRO A 415 6.08 -11.59 18.36
C PRO A 415 5.30 -12.68 17.63
N ILE A 416 4.42 -12.26 16.72
CA ILE A 416 3.67 -13.04 15.73
C ILE A 416 3.62 -12.23 14.44
N GLU A 417 3.22 -12.85 13.33
CA GLU A 417 3.18 -12.20 12.02
C GLU A 417 2.32 -10.93 11.99
N ASP A 418 1.18 -10.96 12.67
CA ASP A 418 0.17 -9.88 12.65
C ASP A 418 0.51 -8.67 13.52
N THR A 419 1.52 -8.75 14.38
CA THR A 419 1.87 -7.68 15.32
C THR A 419 3.32 -7.28 15.20
N VAL A 420 3.59 -5.98 15.09
CA VAL A 420 4.95 -5.43 14.96
C VAL A 420 5.19 -4.26 15.89
N PHE A 421 6.34 -4.30 16.59
CA PHE A 421 6.94 -3.19 17.31
C PHE A 421 8.10 -2.66 16.48
N LYS A 422 8.13 -1.36 16.18
CA LYS A 422 9.13 -0.73 15.31
C LYS A 422 9.89 0.34 16.07
N PHE A 423 11.21 0.36 15.90
CA PHE A 423 12.11 1.35 16.47
C PHE A 423 12.97 1.88 15.33
N ASP A 424 12.76 3.12 14.94
CA ASP A 424 13.41 3.71 13.78
C ASP A 424 14.23 4.94 14.19
N TYR A 425 15.36 5.13 13.49
CA TYR A 425 16.08 6.39 13.53
C TYR A 425 16.20 6.95 12.12
N GLN A 426 15.82 8.21 11.94
CA GLN A 426 15.85 8.91 10.67
C GLN A 426 16.92 9.97 10.62
N PHE A 427 17.66 9.99 9.52
CA PHE A 427 18.55 11.06 9.09
C PHE A 427 17.90 11.73 7.88
N ASN A 428 17.38 12.94 8.06
CA ASN A 428 16.74 13.71 7.01
C ASN A 428 17.71 14.77 6.48
N SER A 429 17.78 14.89 5.17
CA SER A 429 18.61 15.90 4.50
C SER A 429 17.81 16.54 3.36
N GLN A 430 17.81 17.86 3.34
CA GLN A 430 17.32 18.63 2.22
C GLN A 430 18.56 19.18 1.48
N LEU A 431 18.67 18.88 0.20
CA LEU A 431 19.75 19.39 -0.63
C LEU A 431 19.36 20.81 -1.08
N ASN A 432 20.16 21.79 -0.67
CA ASN A 432 19.95 23.23 -0.87
C ASN A 432 19.00 23.88 0.17
N THR A 433 19.65 24.38 1.20
CA THR A 433 19.05 24.98 2.38
C THR A 433 18.60 26.41 2.15
N ASN A 434 17.33 26.65 1.94
CA ASN A 434 16.66 27.85 2.40
C ASN A 434 15.25 27.46 2.86
N ASN A 435 15.13 27.19 4.15
CA ASN A 435 13.93 27.11 5.00
C ASN A 435 12.57 27.08 4.26
N VAL A 436 12.28 26.08 3.47
CA VAL A 436 10.94 25.85 2.96
C VAL A 436 10.28 24.81 3.87
N SER A 437 9.39 25.27 4.73
CA SER A 437 8.44 24.41 5.40
C SER A 437 7.58 23.75 4.32
N THR A 438 7.84 22.50 4.01
CA THR A 438 6.97 21.70 3.16
C THR A 438 5.77 21.25 3.97
N SER A 439 4.89 22.18 4.31
CA SER A 439 3.55 21.81 4.74
C SER A 439 2.79 21.34 3.50
N VAL A 440 2.76 20.06 3.26
CA VAL A 440 1.80 19.45 2.35
C VAL A 440 0.44 19.59 3.01
N ALA A 441 -0.58 20.05 2.29
CA ALA A 441 -1.91 20.28 2.82
C ALA A 441 -2.41 19.06 3.60
N GLY A 442 -2.61 19.25 4.91
CA GLY A 442 -3.18 18.25 5.82
C GLY A 442 -2.20 17.39 6.61
N GLU A 443 -0.92 17.28 6.22
CA GLU A 443 0.08 16.55 7.00
C GLU A 443 1.42 17.27 7.02
N SER A 444 1.98 17.45 8.20
CA SER A 444 3.39 17.82 8.30
C SER A 444 4.23 16.63 7.87
N VAL A 445 4.71 16.63 6.62
CA VAL A 445 5.76 15.68 6.24
C VAL A 445 6.94 15.95 7.14
N ARG A 446 7.33 14.95 7.94
CA ARG A 446 8.48 15.03 8.85
C ARG A 446 9.77 14.99 8.03
N ILE A 447 10.09 16.09 7.37
CA ILE A 447 11.23 16.19 6.46
C ILE A 447 12.43 16.86 7.14
N ASN A 448 12.16 17.67 8.14
CA ASN A 448 13.19 18.43 8.85
C ASN A 448 13.36 17.88 10.26
N GLY A 449 14.52 17.35 10.55
CA GLY A 449 14.92 16.85 11.85
C GLY A 449 15.31 15.38 11.81
N ASN A 450 16.33 15.06 12.59
CA ASN A 450 16.75 13.69 12.82
C ASN A 450 16.15 13.21 14.14
N GLY A 451 15.90 11.92 14.29
CA GLY A 451 15.45 11.42 15.57
C GLY A 451 14.82 10.05 15.52
N PHE A 452 14.33 9.62 16.66
CA PHE A 452 13.70 8.33 16.85
C PHE A 452 12.21 8.40 16.60
N LEU A 453 11.69 7.31 16.04
CA LEU A 453 10.28 7.00 15.97
C LEU A 453 10.05 5.63 16.61
N PHE A 454 8.90 5.47 17.21
CA PHE A 454 8.42 4.20 17.72
C PHE A 454 6.99 4.00 17.28
N SER A 455 6.65 2.80 16.84
CA SER A 455 5.26 2.44 16.58
C SER A 455 4.96 0.99 16.97
N VAL A 456 3.69 0.74 17.24
CA VAL A 456 3.13 -0.60 17.45
C VAL A 456 1.91 -0.72 16.56
N ALA A 457 1.93 -1.69 15.67
CA ALA A 457 0.80 -1.96 14.79
C ALA A 457 0.41 -3.44 14.85
N THR A 458 -0.90 -3.70 14.75
CA THR A 458 -1.42 -5.06 14.80
C THR A 458 -2.67 -5.21 13.95
N TYR A 459 -2.80 -6.35 13.26
CA TYR A 459 -4.07 -6.83 12.71
C TYR A 459 -4.93 -7.46 13.81
N PHE A 460 -6.27 -7.45 13.64
CA PHE A 460 -7.25 -8.08 14.51
C PHE A 460 -8.42 -8.68 13.76
#